data_46a05c8650dc0d39dd86897cb11e60f0
#
_entry.id   46a05c8650dc0d39dd86897cb11e60f0
#
_cell.length_a   1.000
_cell.length_b   1.000
_cell.length_c   1.000
_cell.angle_alpha   90.00
_cell.angle_beta   90.00
_cell.angle_gamma   90.00
#
_symmetry.space_group_name_H-M   'P 1'
#
loop_
_entity.id
_entity.type
_entity.pdbx_description
1 polymer ?
#
loop_
_entity_poly.entity_id
_entity_poly.type
_entity_poly.pdbx_seq_one_letter_code
_entity_poly.pdbx_strand_id
1 'polypeptide(L)'
;MREEIQDTKEIKMDPITLAQEIIDGRRITRDDDLSFFLTCDLDELCKGADMIREKFIGDKVDLCSIINGRSGKCPEDCKYCAQSAHNHTNCEVYDFLPEEKILEACRMNEREGVDRFSIVTAGKALTGEEFDKAIHAYETMKRECKIDLCASMGFLSAEQLHRLHEAGVSSYHHNIETSKRNFPNICTTHTYDMKIETLKKVKAEGMYACSGGIIGMGETWEDRLDMAVSLAEVGVDSIPLNALMPIAGTPLEGLEHISEPDILRTVSFFRYINPKADIRLGAGRALLTNDGAVSYTHLTLPTILR
;
A
#
# COMPACT_ATOMS: atom_id res chain seq x y z
N MET A 1 34.18 -10.59 51.55
CA MET A 1 33.06 -9.98 50.85
C MET A 1 33.16 -10.42 49.41
N ARG A 2 32.26 -11.31 48.98
CA ARG A 2 32.14 -11.69 47.57
C ARG A 2 31.09 -10.75 46.97
N GLU A 3 31.50 -9.94 46.01
CA GLU A 3 30.59 -9.17 45.20
C GLU A 3 29.80 -10.16 44.34
N GLU A 4 28.48 -10.22 44.55
CA GLU A 4 27.54 -10.85 43.64
C GLU A 4 27.45 -9.97 42.37
N ILE A 5 28.09 -10.46 41.32
CA ILE A 5 27.84 -9.91 39.97
C ILE A 5 26.41 -10.29 39.64
N GLN A 6 25.50 -9.32 39.74
CA GLN A 6 24.17 -9.42 39.15
C GLN A 6 24.34 -9.53 37.63
N ASP A 7 24.17 -10.75 37.15
CA ASP A 7 24.02 -11.07 35.73
C ASP A 7 22.72 -10.44 35.29
N THR A 8 22.76 -9.18 34.82
CA THR A 8 21.65 -8.55 34.12
C THR A 8 21.50 -9.27 32.80
N LYS A 9 20.72 -10.37 32.78
CA LYS A 9 20.19 -10.91 31.54
C LYS A 9 19.53 -9.76 30.80
N GLU A 10 20.16 -9.26 29.75
CA GLU A 10 19.46 -8.51 28.71
C GLU A 10 18.23 -9.35 28.33
N ILE A 11 17.06 -8.87 28.67
CA ILE A 11 15.80 -9.50 28.22
C ILE A 11 15.80 -9.27 26.72
N LYS A 12 16.27 -10.29 26.00
CA LYS A 12 16.25 -10.28 24.55
C LYS A 12 14.79 -10.16 24.16
N MET A 13 14.41 -9.05 23.54
CA MET A 13 13.06 -8.81 23.08
C MET A 13 12.64 -9.99 22.18
N ASP A 14 11.51 -10.60 22.48
CA ASP A 14 10.98 -11.77 21.79
C ASP A 14 9.74 -11.34 20.98
N PRO A 15 9.58 -11.81 19.72
CA PRO A 15 8.49 -11.39 18.85
C PRO A 15 7.11 -11.58 19.46
N ILE A 16 6.85 -12.70 20.12
CA ILE A 16 5.54 -13.02 20.71
C ILE A 16 5.23 -12.07 21.86
N THR A 17 6.20 -11.81 22.73
CA THR A 17 6.06 -10.84 23.83
C THR A 17 5.78 -9.44 23.30
N LEU A 18 6.53 -9.01 22.27
CA LEU A 18 6.30 -7.70 21.64
C LEU A 18 4.91 -7.62 20.99
N ALA A 19 4.43 -8.69 20.35
CA ALA A 19 3.09 -8.75 19.79
C ALA A 19 2.02 -8.57 20.88
N GLN A 20 2.17 -9.22 22.04
CA GLN A 20 1.26 -9.06 23.17
C GLN A 20 1.26 -7.63 23.69
N GLU A 21 2.44 -7.01 23.85
CA GLU A 21 2.54 -5.61 24.25
C GLU A 21 1.81 -4.66 23.28
N ILE A 22 1.90 -4.92 21.98
CA ILE A 22 1.19 -4.15 20.94
C ILE A 22 -0.33 -4.34 21.06
N ILE A 23 -0.77 -5.58 21.30
CA ILE A 23 -2.19 -5.89 21.56
C ILE A 23 -2.70 -5.14 22.81
N ASP A 24 -1.87 -5.01 23.84
CA ASP A 24 -2.16 -4.31 25.07
C ASP A 24 -2.01 -2.77 24.97
N GLY A 25 -1.60 -2.26 23.82
CA GLY A 25 -1.63 -0.84 23.51
C GLY A 25 -0.29 -0.18 23.21
N ARG A 26 0.85 -0.88 23.31
CA ARG A 26 2.15 -0.36 22.84
C ARG A 26 2.07 0.03 21.37
N ARG A 27 2.80 1.06 21.00
CA ARG A 27 2.99 1.49 19.61
C ARG A 27 4.48 1.56 19.32
N ILE A 28 4.86 0.99 18.19
CA ILE A 28 6.22 1.10 17.66
C ILE A 28 6.35 2.45 16.98
N THR A 29 7.43 3.14 17.30
CA THR A 29 7.75 4.47 16.78
C THR A 29 9.15 4.51 16.18
N ARG A 30 9.53 5.65 15.64
CA ARG A 30 10.87 5.88 15.09
C ARG A 30 11.99 5.84 16.14
N ASP A 31 11.66 6.03 17.42
CA ASP A 31 12.60 6.05 18.53
C ASP A 31 12.89 4.64 19.09
N ASP A 32 12.13 3.62 18.67
CA ASP A 32 12.37 2.24 19.05
C ASP A 32 13.54 1.64 18.24
N ASP A 33 14.21 0.62 18.81
CA ASP A 33 15.20 -0.18 18.08
C ASP A 33 14.49 -1.10 17.07
N LEU A 34 14.43 -0.64 15.83
CA LEU A 34 13.81 -1.39 14.73
C LEU A 34 14.70 -2.52 14.19
N SER A 35 15.99 -2.56 14.52
CA SER A 35 16.91 -3.61 14.05
C SER A 35 16.53 -5.01 14.53
N PHE A 36 15.80 -5.08 15.62
CA PHE A 36 15.20 -6.31 16.13
C PHE A 36 14.41 -7.07 15.06
N PHE A 37 13.60 -6.38 14.26
CA PHE A 37 12.79 -7.00 13.20
C PHE A 37 13.61 -7.65 12.09
N LEU A 38 14.87 -7.27 11.94
CA LEU A 38 15.77 -7.82 10.92
C LEU A 38 16.51 -9.08 11.40
N THR A 39 16.66 -9.25 12.72
CA THR A 39 17.50 -10.26 13.32
C THR A 39 16.75 -11.37 14.07
N CYS A 40 15.48 -11.13 14.44
CA CYS A 40 14.66 -12.11 15.12
C CYS A 40 14.27 -13.29 14.21
N ASP A 41 13.87 -14.40 14.83
CA ASP A 41 13.37 -15.57 14.12
C ASP A 41 12.14 -15.21 13.26
N LEU A 42 12.13 -15.66 12.00
CA LEU A 42 11.06 -15.30 11.05
C LEU A 42 9.75 -15.95 11.40
N ASP A 43 9.77 -17.22 11.81
CA ASP A 43 8.53 -17.97 12.11
C ASP A 43 7.85 -17.38 13.36
N GLU A 44 8.62 -17.00 14.37
CA GLU A 44 8.09 -16.33 15.56
C GLU A 44 7.59 -14.92 15.25
N LEU A 45 8.28 -14.19 14.38
CA LEU A 45 7.84 -12.88 13.90
C LEU A 45 6.50 -13.00 13.16
N CYS A 46 6.35 -13.98 12.28
CA CYS A 46 5.11 -14.27 11.58
C CYS A 46 3.98 -14.64 12.55
N LYS A 47 4.23 -15.51 13.52
CA LYS A 47 3.22 -15.88 14.55
C LYS A 47 2.75 -14.65 15.35
N GLY A 48 3.66 -13.80 15.79
CA GLY A 48 3.29 -12.58 16.50
C GLY A 48 2.52 -11.59 15.62
N ALA A 49 2.87 -11.46 14.35
CA ALA A 49 2.12 -10.66 13.39
C ALA A 49 0.68 -11.19 13.19
N ASP A 50 0.50 -12.53 13.15
CA ASP A 50 -0.83 -13.15 13.07
C ASP A 50 -1.67 -12.89 14.33
N MET A 51 -1.08 -12.96 15.52
CA MET A 51 -1.76 -12.58 16.76
C MET A 51 -2.30 -11.14 16.72
N ILE A 52 -1.48 -10.21 16.21
CA ILE A 52 -1.87 -8.80 16.07
C ILE A 52 -3.00 -8.67 15.04
N ARG A 53 -2.90 -9.33 13.89
CA ARG A 53 -3.93 -9.35 12.84
C ARG A 53 -5.25 -9.89 13.42
N GLU A 54 -5.22 -11.05 14.08
CA GLU A 54 -6.42 -11.67 14.68
C GLU A 54 -7.12 -10.69 15.64
N LYS A 55 -6.36 -10.00 16.48
CA LYS A 55 -6.89 -9.05 17.45
C LYS A 55 -7.54 -7.83 16.83
N PHE A 56 -6.92 -7.22 15.81
CA PHE A 56 -7.34 -5.90 15.32
C PHE A 56 -8.13 -5.96 14.00
N ILE A 57 -7.90 -6.98 13.17
CA ILE A 57 -8.52 -7.13 11.84
C ILE A 57 -9.56 -8.26 11.84
N GLY A 58 -9.29 -9.35 12.59
CA GLY A 58 -10.15 -10.54 12.59
C GLY A 58 -10.02 -11.33 11.30
N ASP A 59 -11.12 -11.99 10.87
CA ASP A 59 -11.14 -12.87 9.69
C ASP A 59 -11.84 -12.24 8.48
N LYS A 60 -12.05 -10.92 8.53
CA LYS A 60 -12.72 -10.20 7.44
C LYS A 60 -11.79 -10.08 6.23
N VAL A 61 -12.29 -10.50 5.07
CA VAL A 61 -11.65 -10.29 3.76
C VAL A 61 -12.26 -9.06 3.11
N ASP A 62 -11.44 -8.16 2.58
CA ASP A 62 -11.85 -6.97 1.82
C ASP A 62 -11.35 -7.09 0.38
N LEU A 63 -12.25 -7.33 -0.56
CA LEU A 63 -11.96 -7.50 -1.98
C LEU A 63 -11.97 -6.14 -2.67
N CYS A 64 -10.86 -5.79 -3.32
CA CYS A 64 -10.72 -4.53 -4.05
C CYS A 64 -10.42 -4.81 -5.52
N SER A 65 -11.14 -4.16 -6.42
CA SER A 65 -10.90 -4.21 -7.86
C SER A 65 -10.63 -2.81 -8.41
N ILE A 66 -9.88 -2.75 -9.50
CA ILE A 66 -9.53 -1.49 -10.16
C ILE A 66 -9.89 -1.51 -11.63
N ILE A 67 -10.22 -0.33 -12.17
CA ILE A 67 -10.21 -0.06 -13.60
C ILE A 67 -9.14 0.99 -13.90
N ASN A 68 -8.31 0.74 -14.93
CA ASN A 68 -7.39 1.75 -15.42
C ASN A 68 -8.18 2.75 -16.28
N GLY A 69 -8.61 3.85 -15.67
CA GLY A 69 -9.49 4.85 -16.30
C GLY A 69 -8.79 5.71 -17.35
N ARG A 70 -7.47 5.88 -17.26
CA ARG A 70 -6.61 6.54 -18.27
C ARG A 70 -5.25 5.88 -18.25
N SER A 71 -4.68 5.56 -19.41
CA SER A 71 -3.44 4.80 -19.52
C SER A 71 -2.37 5.48 -20.36
N GLY A 72 -1.11 5.31 -19.93
CA GLY A 72 0.09 5.73 -20.64
C GLY A 72 0.36 7.23 -20.60
N LYS A 73 1.44 7.66 -21.28
CA LYS A 73 1.90 9.05 -21.41
C LYS A 73 2.00 9.83 -20.08
N CYS A 74 2.25 9.12 -18.96
CA CYS A 74 2.44 9.78 -17.67
C CYS A 74 3.72 10.63 -17.71
N PRO A 75 3.68 11.94 -17.37
CA PRO A 75 4.87 12.81 -17.42
C PRO A 75 5.86 12.55 -16.28
N GLU A 76 5.51 11.70 -15.32
CA GLU A 76 6.36 11.34 -14.19
C GLU A 76 7.37 10.26 -14.58
N ASP A 77 8.61 10.35 -14.05
CA ASP A 77 9.75 9.49 -14.40
C ASP A 77 9.93 8.27 -13.48
N CYS A 78 8.87 7.81 -12.83
CA CYS A 78 8.91 6.66 -11.91
C CYS A 78 9.54 5.44 -12.60
N LYS A 79 10.69 4.98 -12.10
CA LYS A 79 11.52 3.95 -12.74
C LYS A 79 10.87 2.57 -12.85
N TYR A 80 9.88 2.26 -12.02
CA TYR A 80 9.16 0.98 -12.03
C TYR A 80 7.93 0.99 -12.95
N CYS A 81 7.48 2.17 -13.40
CA CYS A 81 6.14 2.33 -13.96
C CYS A 81 6.11 2.14 -15.47
N ALA A 82 5.34 1.15 -15.94
CA ALA A 82 5.13 0.92 -17.36
C ALA A 82 4.43 2.09 -18.09
N GLN A 83 3.68 2.92 -17.38
CA GLN A 83 2.90 4.02 -17.94
C GLN A 83 3.68 5.35 -18.04
N SER A 84 4.92 5.39 -17.53
CA SER A 84 5.78 6.57 -17.64
C SER A 84 6.15 6.85 -19.11
N ALA A 85 6.03 8.11 -19.54
CA ALA A 85 6.49 8.53 -20.87
C ALA A 85 8.03 8.53 -21.00
N HIS A 86 8.76 8.39 -19.89
CA HIS A 86 10.22 8.26 -19.85
C HIS A 86 10.70 6.82 -20.05
N ASN A 87 9.80 5.83 -19.98
CA ASN A 87 10.12 4.42 -20.12
C ASN A 87 9.68 3.89 -21.51
N HIS A 88 10.34 2.84 -21.99
CA HIS A 88 10.11 2.27 -23.34
C HIS A 88 9.33 0.95 -23.26
N THR A 89 8.14 1.01 -22.70
CA THR A 89 7.27 -0.16 -22.50
C THR A 89 6.20 -0.26 -23.58
N ASN A 90 5.58 -1.43 -23.73
CA ASN A 90 4.44 -1.66 -24.63
C ASN A 90 3.09 -1.40 -23.93
N CYS A 91 3.02 -0.43 -23.02
CA CYS A 91 1.76 -0.14 -22.34
C CYS A 91 0.75 0.45 -23.34
N GLU A 92 -0.49 -0.01 -23.26
CA GLU A 92 -1.59 0.55 -24.03
C GLU A 92 -1.84 2.01 -23.60
N VAL A 93 -2.10 2.89 -24.59
CA VAL A 93 -2.31 4.33 -24.37
C VAL A 93 -3.73 4.71 -24.77
N TYR A 94 -4.48 5.28 -23.83
CA TYR A 94 -5.81 5.84 -24.07
C TYR A 94 -6.14 6.96 -23.08
N ASP A 95 -7.01 7.87 -23.52
CA ASP A 95 -7.55 8.96 -22.71
C ASP A 95 -8.57 8.41 -21.70
N PHE A 96 -9.18 9.29 -20.89
CA PHE A 96 -10.15 8.86 -19.89
C PHE A 96 -11.28 8.05 -20.52
N LEU A 97 -11.55 6.87 -19.96
CA LEU A 97 -12.54 5.93 -20.49
C LEU A 97 -13.97 6.54 -20.53
N PRO A 98 -14.79 6.13 -21.49
CA PRO A 98 -16.22 6.44 -21.47
C PRO A 98 -16.90 5.95 -20.20
N GLU A 99 -17.84 6.74 -19.69
CA GLU A 99 -18.57 6.45 -18.44
C GLU A 99 -19.23 5.07 -18.47
N GLU A 100 -19.84 4.68 -19.58
CA GLU A 100 -20.52 3.38 -19.72
C GLU A 100 -19.59 2.20 -19.44
N LYS A 101 -18.32 2.28 -19.88
CA LYS A 101 -17.32 1.22 -19.60
C LYS A 101 -16.98 1.14 -18.11
N ILE A 102 -16.86 2.29 -17.46
CA ILE A 102 -16.57 2.38 -16.02
C ILE A 102 -17.76 1.82 -15.22
N LEU A 103 -18.98 2.20 -15.57
CA LEU A 103 -20.20 1.71 -14.91
C LEU A 103 -20.42 0.22 -15.12
N GLU A 104 -20.18 -0.29 -16.33
CA GLU A 104 -20.28 -1.72 -16.62
C GLU A 104 -19.30 -2.52 -15.74
N ALA A 105 -18.04 -2.06 -15.65
CA ALA A 105 -17.03 -2.68 -14.80
C ALA A 105 -17.42 -2.62 -13.32
N CYS A 106 -17.94 -1.48 -12.84
CA CYS A 106 -18.39 -1.33 -11.45
C CYS A 106 -19.53 -2.31 -11.13
N ARG A 107 -20.57 -2.35 -11.95
CA ARG A 107 -21.71 -3.26 -11.78
C ARG A 107 -21.32 -4.74 -11.86
N MET A 108 -20.33 -5.08 -12.71
CA MET A 108 -19.81 -6.44 -12.82
C MET A 108 -19.11 -6.83 -11.51
N ASN A 109 -18.23 -5.97 -10.99
CA ASN A 109 -17.52 -6.23 -9.73
C ASN A 109 -18.48 -6.33 -8.54
N GLU A 110 -19.49 -5.49 -8.46
CA GLU A 110 -20.54 -5.58 -7.44
C GLU A 110 -21.27 -6.93 -7.48
N ARG A 111 -21.68 -7.41 -8.67
CA ARG A 111 -22.32 -8.73 -8.84
C ARG A 111 -21.41 -9.90 -8.45
N GLU A 112 -20.09 -9.74 -8.61
CA GLU A 112 -19.10 -10.74 -8.21
C GLU A 112 -18.75 -10.69 -6.71
N GLY A 113 -19.38 -9.80 -5.95
CA GLY A 113 -19.19 -9.69 -4.51
C GLY A 113 -17.88 -8.98 -4.12
N VAL A 114 -17.36 -8.12 -4.98
CA VAL A 114 -16.21 -7.26 -4.65
C VAL A 114 -16.68 -6.15 -3.73
N ASP A 115 -15.93 -5.89 -2.65
CA ASP A 115 -16.31 -4.89 -1.65
C ASP A 115 -16.01 -3.47 -2.09
N ARG A 116 -14.94 -3.26 -2.89
CA ARG A 116 -14.44 -1.93 -3.27
C ARG A 116 -14.01 -1.86 -4.73
N PHE A 117 -14.45 -0.81 -5.43
CA PHE A 117 -14.08 -0.54 -6.82
C PHE A 117 -13.36 0.81 -6.95
N SER A 118 -12.26 0.84 -7.71
CA SER A 118 -11.41 2.03 -7.85
C SER A 118 -11.16 2.40 -9.31
N ILE A 119 -11.30 3.69 -9.64
CA ILE A 119 -10.76 4.25 -10.88
C ILE A 119 -9.32 4.69 -10.61
N VAL A 120 -8.37 4.14 -11.37
CA VAL A 120 -6.95 4.50 -11.34
C VAL A 120 -6.59 5.21 -12.63
N THR A 121 -5.80 6.29 -12.57
CA THR A 121 -5.40 7.02 -13.77
C THR A 121 -3.89 7.26 -13.86
N ALA A 122 -3.33 7.08 -15.04
CA ALA A 122 -1.98 7.57 -15.34
C ALA A 122 -1.92 9.10 -15.26
N GLY A 123 -0.76 9.64 -14.90
CA GLY A 123 -0.50 11.08 -14.85
C GLY A 123 -0.19 11.60 -13.46
N LYS A 124 0.40 12.81 -13.40
CA LYS A 124 0.72 13.48 -12.14
C LYS A 124 -0.52 13.77 -11.31
N ALA A 125 -1.58 14.24 -11.97
CA ALA A 125 -2.91 14.45 -11.42
C ALA A 125 -3.95 14.40 -12.55
N LEU A 126 -5.15 13.95 -12.24
CA LEU A 126 -6.29 14.10 -13.13
C LEU A 126 -6.90 15.50 -12.93
N THR A 127 -7.04 16.29 -13.99
CA THR A 127 -7.51 17.67 -13.91
C THR A 127 -8.41 18.04 -15.10
N GLY A 128 -9.07 19.20 -15.04
CA GLY A 128 -9.89 19.74 -16.13
C GLY A 128 -11.08 18.85 -16.46
N GLU A 129 -11.44 18.79 -17.74
CA GLU A 129 -12.61 18.04 -18.22
C GLU A 129 -12.57 16.54 -17.86
N GLU A 130 -11.40 15.91 -17.84
CA GLU A 130 -11.29 14.49 -17.47
C GLU A 130 -11.61 14.27 -15.98
N PHE A 131 -11.22 15.21 -15.13
CA PHE A 131 -11.60 15.17 -13.71
C PHE A 131 -13.13 15.35 -13.54
N ASP A 132 -13.75 16.26 -14.30
CA ASP A 132 -15.20 16.46 -14.27
C ASP A 132 -15.95 15.21 -14.77
N LYS A 133 -15.44 14.53 -15.81
CA LYS A 133 -15.95 13.22 -16.26
C LYS A 133 -15.83 12.15 -15.18
N ALA A 134 -14.74 12.13 -14.44
CA ALA A 134 -14.55 11.20 -13.33
C ALA A 134 -15.53 11.47 -12.19
N ILE A 135 -15.77 12.74 -11.83
CA ILE A 135 -16.78 13.12 -10.83
C ILE A 135 -18.16 12.61 -11.27
N HIS A 136 -18.56 12.86 -12.51
CA HIS A 136 -19.86 12.42 -13.03
C HIS A 136 -20.01 10.88 -12.99
N ALA A 137 -18.96 10.15 -13.36
CA ALA A 137 -18.95 8.69 -13.26
C ALA A 137 -19.12 8.21 -11.80
N TYR A 138 -18.46 8.87 -10.82
CA TYR A 138 -18.62 8.53 -9.40
C TYR A 138 -20.03 8.84 -8.89
N GLU A 139 -20.61 9.99 -9.25
CA GLU A 139 -21.99 10.33 -8.90
C GLU A 139 -22.98 9.28 -9.44
N THR A 140 -22.76 8.81 -10.66
CA THR A 140 -23.58 7.77 -11.27
C THR A 140 -23.38 6.42 -10.57
N MET A 141 -22.12 6.01 -10.28
CA MET A 141 -21.85 4.79 -9.52
C MET A 141 -22.46 4.84 -8.11
N LYS A 142 -22.35 5.96 -7.39
CA LYS A 142 -22.98 6.17 -6.07
C LYS A 142 -24.50 5.97 -6.11
N ARG A 143 -25.15 6.41 -7.19
CA ARG A 143 -26.59 6.28 -7.36
C ARG A 143 -27.03 4.87 -7.71
N GLU A 144 -26.21 4.12 -8.47
CA GLU A 144 -26.59 2.87 -9.09
C GLU A 144 -26.01 1.61 -8.44
N CYS A 145 -24.90 1.75 -7.74
CA CYS A 145 -24.16 0.65 -7.09
C CYS A 145 -24.06 0.86 -5.59
N LYS A 146 -23.87 -0.24 -4.86
CA LYS A 146 -23.69 -0.24 -3.39
C LYS A 146 -22.24 -0.55 -2.98
N ILE A 147 -21.39 -0.88 -3.97
CA ILE A 147 -19.98 -1.17 -3.76
C ILE A 147 -19.24 0.09 -3.25
N ASP A 148 -18.30 -0.06 -2.33
CA ASP A 148 -17.48 1.06 -1.86
C ASP A 148 -16.63 1.64 -3.00
N LEU A 149 -16.57 2.97 -3.09
CA LEU A 149 -15.87 3.68 -4.16
C LEU A 149 -14.52 4.21 -3.68
N CYS A 150 -13.48 3.94 -4.45
CA CYS A 150 -12.11 4.39 -4.24
C CYS A 150 -11.59 5.14 -5.47
N ALA A 151 -10.65 6.05 -5.30
CA ALA A 151 -9.97 6.74 -6.40
C ALA A 151 -8.45 6.73 -6.23
N SER A 152 -7.72 6.70 -7.37
CA SER A 152 -6.28 6.91 -7.44
C SER A 152 -5.94 7.77 -8.66
N MET A 153 -5.90 9.10 -8.47
CA MET A 153 -5.82 10.09 -9.55
C MET A 153 -4.65 11.08 -9.36
N GLY A 154 -3.60 10.64 -8.64
CA GLY A 154 -2.38 11.42 -8.45
C GLY A 154 -2.50 12.50 -7.37
N PHE A 155 -1.84 13.65 -7.59
CA PHE A 155 -1.72 14.75 -6.62
C PHE A 155 -2.89 15.72 -6.71
N LEU A 156 -4.00 15.40 -6.06
CA LEU A 156 -5.19 16.25 -6.06
C LEU A 156 -5.10 17.38 -5.01
N SER A 157 -5.76 18.50 -5.29
CA SER A 157 -5.97 19.58 -4.33
C SER A 157 -7.00 19.16 -3.27
N ALA A 158 -7.06 19.89 -2.15
CA ALA A 158 -8.10 19.68 -1.13
C ALA A 158 -9.51 19.84 -1.71
N GLU A 159 -9.73 20.84 -2.59
CA GLU A 159 -11.00 21.04 -3.28
C GLU A 159 -11.37 19.85 -4.17
N GLN A 160 -10.43 19.28 -4.92
CA GLN A 160 -10.68 18.11 -5.75
C GLN A 160 -10.99 16.86 -4.92
N LEU A 161 -10.30 16.66 -3.79
CA LEU A 161 -10.59 15.57 -2.85
C LEU A 161 -11.99 15.74 -2.24
N HIS A 162 -12.37 16.95 -1.87
CA HIS A 162 -13.70 17.25 -1.39
C HIS A 162 -14.78 16.92 -2.43
N ARG A 163 -14.59 17.32 -3.70
CA ARG A 163 -15.51 16.98 -4.79
C ARG A 163 -15.65 15.47 -5.01
N LEU A 164 -14.55 14.72 -4.90
CA LEU A 164 -14.59 13.24 -4.97
C LEU A 164 -15.37 12.64 -3.80
N HIS A 165 -15.17 13.16 -2.59
CA HIS A 165 -15.87 12.70 -1.39
C HIS A 165 -17.40 12.96 -1.53
N GLU A 166 -17.80 14.15 -1.94
CA GLU A 166 -19.21 14.49 -2.23
C GLU A 166 -19.81 13.58 -3.33
N ALA A 167 -19.01 13.23 -4.35
CA ALA A 167 -19.41 12.30 -5.41
C ALA A 167 -19.52 10.83 -4.95
N GLY A 168 -19.18 10.53 -3.68
CA GLY A 168 -19.34 9.20 -3.06
C GLY A 168 -18.06 8.39 -2.91
N VAL A 169 -16.90 8.95 -3.22
CA VAL A 169 -15.62 8.28 -3.02
C VAL A 169 -15.29 8.26 -1.53
N SER A 170 -15.30 7.07 -0.91
CA SER A 170 -15.03 6.89 0.52
C SER A 170 -13.54 6.73 0.83
N SER A 171 -12.71 6.34 -0.15
CA SER A 171 -11.29 6.08 0.03
C SER A 171 -10.44 6.62 -1.11
N TYR A 172 -9.21 7.04 -0.79
CA TYR A 172 -8.24 7.53 -1.78
C TYR A 172 -6.92 6.78 -1.68
N HIS A 173 -6.46 6.24 -2.82
CA HIS A 173 -5.20 5.53 -2.92
C HIS A 173 -4.09 6.45 -3.44
N HIS A 174 -3.00 6.55 -2.68
CA HIS A 174 -1.80 7.31 -3.08
C HIS A 174 -0.55 6.77 -2.39
N ASN A 175 0.17 5.88 -3.07
CA ASN A 175 1.36 5.24 -2.51
C ASN A 175 2.49 6.23 -2.24
N ILE A 176 3.24 6.02 -1.14
CA ILE A 176 4.53 6.69 -0.91
C ILE A 176 5.69 6.01 -1.64
N GLU A 177 5.48 4.79 -2.12
CA GLU A 177 6.34 3.91 -2.94
C GLU A 177 7.55 3.33 -2.22
N THR A 178 8.31 4.12 -1.47
CA THR A 178 9.52 3.71 -0.74
C THR A 178 9.79 4.70 0.41
N SER A 179 10.95 4.60 1.09
CA SER A 179 11.39 5.57 2.11
C SER A 179 11.68 6.95 1.53
N LYS A 180 11.70 7.96 2.41
CA LYS A 180 12.11 9.33 2.04
C LYS A 180 13.54 9.35 1.49
N ARG A 181 14.46 8.57 2.09
CA ARG A 181 15.86 8.49 1.68
C ARG A 181 16.02 7.89 0.28
N ASN A 182 15.27 6.82 -0.02
CA ASN A 182 15.39 6.11 -1.28
C ASN A 182 14.56 6.75 -2.42
N PHE A 183 13.59 7.59 -2.10
CA PHE A 183 12.64 8.16 -3.08
C PHE A 183 13.31 8.83 -4.28
N PRO A 184 14.39 9.67 -4.12
CA PRO A 184 15.08 10.29 -5.25
C PRO A 184 15.73 9.30 -6.22
N ASN A 185 16.00 8.07 -5.78
CA ASN A 185 16.51 7.01 -6.64
C ASN A 185 15.41 6.40 -7.53
N ILE A 186 14.14 6.59 -7.17
CA ILE A 186 12.98 5.99 -7.84
C ILE A 186 12.25 6.99 -8.74
N CYS A 187 12.13 8.25 -8.32
CA CYS A 187 11.45 9.29 -9.06
C CYS A 187 12.07 10.66 -8.78
N THR A 188 12.20 11.51 -9.82
CA THR A 188 12.77 12.86 -9.71
C THR A 188 11.78 13.98 -10.09
N THR A 189 10.67 13.66 -10.74
CA THR A 189 9.67 14.63 -11.22
C THR A 189 8.69 15.10 -10.14
N HIS A 190 8.66 14.40 -9.01
CA HIS A 190 7.97 14.82 -7.79
C HIS A 190 8.72 14.33 -6.55
N THR A 191 8.37 14.83 -5.38
CA THR A 191 9.08 14.52 -4.14
C THR A 191 8.27 13.62 -3.21
N TYR A 192 8.98 12.95 -2.29
CA TYR A 192 8.36 12.20 -1.20
C TYR A 192 7.41 13.07 -0.36
N ASP A 193 7.83 14.31 -0.04
CA ASP A 193 7.03 15.21 0.79
C ASP A 193 5.70 15.59 0.12
N MET A 194 5.66 15.69 -1.22
CA MET A 194 4.40 15.86 -1.95
C MET A 194 3.45 14.66 -1.75
N LYS A 195 3.99 13.43 -1.66
CA LYS A 195 3.19 12.22 -1.37
C LYS A 195 2.56 12.31 0.01
N ILE A 196 3.36 12.63 1.02
CA ILE A 196 2.89 12.80 2.40
C ILE A 196 1.83 13.91 2.52
N GLU A 197 2.05 15.06 1.87
CA GLU A 197 1.08 16.16 1.85
C GLU A 197 -0.26 15.76 1.22
N THR A 198 -0.23 14.94 0.18
CA THR A 198 -1.46 14.43 -0.43
C THR A 198 -2.24 13.54 0.54
N LEU A 199 -1.55 12.62 1.23
CA LEU A 199 -2.17 11.75 2.23
C LEU A 199 -2.75 12.54 3.42
N LYS A 200 -2.05 13.59 3.88
CA LYS A 200 -2.58 14.49 4.91
C LYS A 200 -3.86 15.19 4.48
N LYS A 201 -3.96 15.62 3.21
CA LYS A 201 -5.19 16.20 2.66
C LYS A 201 -6.33 15.16 2.62
N VAL A 202 -6.04 13.91 2.22
CA VAL A 202 -7.00 12.80 2.23
C VAL A 202 -7.56 12.57 3.64
N LYS A 203 -6.67 12.50 4.64
CA LYS A 203 -7.08 12.33 6.06
C LYS A 203 -7.87 13.55 6.57
N ALA A 204 -7.49 14.77 6.19
CA ALA A 204 -8.20 16.00 6.59
C ALA A 204 -9.62 16.06 6.02
N GLU A 205 -9.84 15.46 4.83
CA GLU A 205 -11.17 15.32 4.21
C GLU A 205 -12.02 14.21 4.87
N GLY A 206 -11.45 13.44 5.82
CA GLY A 206 -12.15 12.32 6.46
C GLY A 206 -12.24 11.06 5.60
N MET A 207 -11.53 10.99 4.49
CA MET A 207 -11.51 9.82 3.62
C MET A 207 -10.57 8.74 4.18
N TYR A 208 -10.88 7.49 3.87
CA TYR A 208 -10.01 6.33 4.15
C TYR A 208 -8.74 6.40 3.30
N ALA A 209 -7.58 6.54 3.94
CA ALA A 209 -6.30 6.70 3.27
C ALA A 209 -5.66 5.33 2.98
N CYS A 210 -5.52 5.01 1.69
CA CYS A 210 -4.84 3.81 1.22
C CYS A 210 -3.46 4.19 0.67
N SER A 211 -2.38 3.76 1.34
CA SER A 211 -1.01 4.07 0.92
C SER A 211 -0.04 3.00 1.36
N GLY A 212 0.81 2.59 0.47
CA GLY A 212 1.88 1.64 0.68
C GLY A 212 3.05 1.92 -0.26
N GLY A 213 3.66 0.85 -0.76
CA GLY A 213 4.81 0.99 -1.64
C GLY A 213 5.19 -0.30 -2.35
N ILE A 214 6.36 -0.26 -2.95
CA ILE A 214 6.94 -1.39 -3.70
C ILE A 214 8.24 -1.79 -3.02
N ILE A 215 8.40 -3.08 -2.74
CA ILE A 215 9.62 -3.67 -2.20
C ILE A 215 10.35 -4.47 -3.30
N GLY A 216 11.69 -4.51 -3.22
CA GLY A 216 12.53 -5.13 -4.25
C GLY A 216 12.98 -4.17 -5.35
N MET A 217 12.90 -2.85 -5.14
CA MET A 217 13.39 -1.81 -6.06
C MET A 217 14.85 -1.41 -5.82
N GLY A 218 15.59 -2.17 -4.99
CA GLY A 218 16.96 -1.85 -4.57
C GLY A 218 17.06 -1.04 -3.28
N GLU A 219 15.96 -0.88 -2.56
CA GLU A 219 15.91 -0.30 -1.22
C GLU A 219 16.58 -1.21 -0.19
N THR A 220 17.05 -0.63 0.93
CA THR A 220 17.59 -1.38 2.06
C THR A 220 16.48 -1.80 3.03
N TRP A 221 16.84 -2.64 4.02
CA TRP A 221 15.93 -3.02 5.10
C TRP A 221 15.49 -1.81 5.93
N GLU A 222 16.40 -0.88 6.17
CA GLU A 222 16.13 0.37 6.89
C GLU A 222 15.13 1.24 6.12
N ASP A 223 15.18 1.21 4.78
CA ASP A 223 14.17 1.91 3.96
C ASP A 223 12.78 1.31 4.12
N ARG A 224 12.68 -0.03 4.19
CA ARG A 224 11.39 -0.71 4.40
C ARG A 224 10.83 -0.41 5.79
N LEU A 225 11.68 -0.38 6.82
CA LEU A 225 11.30 0.01 8.18
C LEU A 225 10.85 1.47 8.24
N ASP A 226 11.62 2.40 7.63
CA ASP A 226 11.28 3.81 7.54
C ASP A 226 9.93 4.02 6.81
N MET A 227 9.67 3.27 5.74
CA MET A 227 8.38 3.29 5.04
C MET A 227 7.24 2.87 5.97
N ALA A 228 7.39 1.77 6.73
CA ALA A 228 6.38 1.28 7.66
C ALA A 228 6.05 2.31 8.75
N VAL A 229 7.08 2.93 9.36
CA VAL A 229 6.92 3.97 10.39
C VAL A 229 6.29 5.22 9.80
N SER A 230 6.72 5.65 8.62
CA SER A 230 6.15 6.84 7.96
C SER A 230 4.65 6.69 7.67
N LEU A 231 4.20 5.49 7.28
CA LEU A 231 2.78 5.19 7.09
C LEU A 231 2.00 5.20 8.41
N ALA A 232 2.62 4.70 9.50
CA ALA A 232 2.04 4.77 10.85
C ALA A 232 1.91 6.22 11.36
N GLU A 233 2.93 7.07 11.11
CA GLU A 233 2.92 8.49 11.47
C GLU A 233 1.83 9.28 10.72
N VAL A 234 1.57 8.94 9.45
CA VAL A 234 0.45 9.51 8.68
C VAL A 234 -0.89 8.98 9.17
N GLY A 235 -0.92 7.78 9.76
CA GLY A 235 -2.15 7.13 10.21
C GLY A 235 -2.98 6.61 9.03
N VAL A 236 -2.34 5.93 8.08
CA VAL A 236 -3.03 5.32 6.94
C VAL A 236 -3.91 4.16 7.40
N ASP A 237 -5.01 3.94 6.70
CA ASP A 237 -6.00 2.93 7.04
C ASP A 237 -5.75 1.60 6.31
N SER A 238 -5.10 1.66 5.14
CA SER A 238 -4.76 0.48 4.32
C SER A 238 -3.37 0.60 3.70
N ILE A 239 -2.64 -0.52 3.68
CA ILE A 239 -1.26 -0.57 3.20
C ILE A 239 -1.13 -1.68 2.13
N PRO A 240 -1.28 -1.33 0.84
CA PRO A 240 -0.91 -2.25 -0.23
C PRO A 240 0.62 -2.32 -0.34
N LEU A 241 1.19 -3.47 -0.05
CA LEU A 241 2.57 -3.80 -0.36
C LEU A 241 2.63 -4.52 -1.71
N ASN A 242 3.56 -4.11 -2.55
CA ASN A 242 3.81 -4.73 -3.86
C ASN A 242 5.24 -5.27 -3.87
N ALA A 243 5.42 -6.55 -4.19
CA ALA A 243 6.75 -7.04 -4.55
C ALA A 243 7.00 -6.73 -6.04
N LEU A 244 8.14 -6.12 -6.33
CA LEU A 244 8.48 -5.70 -7.70
C LEU A 244 8.41 -6.89 -8.66
N MET A 245 7.64 -6.72 -9.71
CA MET A 245 7.68 -7.56 -10.92
C MET A 245 8.35 -6.72 -12.01
N PRO A 246 9.65 -6.94 -12.30
CA PRO A 246 10.38 -6.15 -13.27
C PRO A 246 9.70 -6.16 -14.64
N ILE A 247 9.54 -4.98 -15.23
CA ILE A 247 8.86 -4.83 -16.53
C ILE A 247 9.90 -4.42 -17.58
N ALA A 248 9.94 -5.16 -18.69
CA ALA A 248 10.81 -4.86 -19.82
C ALA A 248 10.58 -3.43 -20.33
N GLY A 249 11.66 -2.73 -20.64
CA GLY A 249 11.64 -1.33 -21.06
C GLY A 249 11.57 -0.30 -19.92
N THR A 250 11.58 -0.74 -18.64
CA THR A 250 11.74 0.14 -17.48
C THR A 250 13.19 0.12 -16.98
N PRO A 251 13.67 1.17 -16.28
CA PRO A 251 15.01 1.15 -15.67
C PRO A 251 15.26 0.03 -14.65
N LEU A 252 14.21 -0.60 -14.14
CA LEU A 252 14.29 -1.68 -13.16
C LEU A 252 14.11 -3.08 -13.77
N GLU A 253 14.11 -3.22 -15.11
CA GLU A 253 13.88 -4.49 -15.79
C GLU A 253 14.88 -5.61 -15.45
N GLY A 254 16.11 -5.23 -15.08
CA GLY A 254 17.21 -6.16 -14.75
C GLY A 254 17.31 -6.53 -13.29
N LEU A 255 16.40 -6.06 -12.42
CA LEU A 255 16.44 -6.43 -10.99
C LEU A 255 15.95 -7.86 -10.79
N GLU A 256 16.59 -8.56 -9.86
CA GLU A 256 16.13 -9.86 -9.39
C GLU A 256 14.87 -9.72 -8.53
N HIS A 257 14.05 -10.77 -8.53
CA HIS A 257 12.88 -10.82 -7.65
C HIS A 257 13.31 -10.89 -6.18
N ILE A 258 12.57 -10.18 -5.34
CA ILE A 258 12.71 -10.30 -3.89
C ILE A 258 12.34 -11.72 -3.44
N SER A 259 13.04 -12.25 -2.44
CA SER A 259 12.79 -13.59 -1.91
C SER A 259 11.48 -13.66 -1.09
N GLU A 260 10.86 -14.84 -1.06
CA GLU A 260 9.68 -15.09 -0.22
C GLU A 260 9.94 -14.78 1.27
N PRO A 261 11.04 -15.24 1.92
CA PRO A 261 11.32 -14.88 3.30
C PRO A 261 11.41 -13.37 3.53
N ASP A 262 11.94 -12.61 2.57
CA ASP A 262 12.02 -11.15 2.67
C ASP A 262 10.66 -10.48 2.57
N ILE A 263 9.76 -11.02 1.71
CA ILE A 263 8.37 -10.57 1.64
C ILE A 263 7.67 -10.81 2.97
N LEU A 264 7.75 -12.03 3.51
CA LEU A 264 7.11 -12.42 4.77
C LEU A 264 7.62 -11.57 5.94
N ARG A 265 8.93 -11.37 6.05
CA ARG A 265 9.54 -10.52 7.09
C ARG A 265 9.04 -9.08 6.97
N THR A 266 9.01 -8.53 5.76
CA THR A 266 8.53 -7.16 5.51
C THR A 266 7.07 -7.02 5.94
N VAL A 267 6.21 -7.89 5.49
CA VAL A 267 4.78 -7.86 5.84
C VAL A 267 4.57 -8.00 7.35
N SER A 268 5.35 -8.89 8.00
CA SER A 268 5.25 -9.10 9.44
C SER A 268 5.57 -7.82 10.21
N PHE A 269 6.73 -7.18 10.00
CA PHE A 269 7.02 -5.97 10.77
C PHE A 269 6.10 -4.79 10.40
N PHE A 270 5.57 -4.73 9.17
CA PHE A 270 4.52 -3.77 8.84
C PHE A 270 3.29 -3.95 9.72
N ARG A 271 2.91 -5.20 10.04
CA ARG A 271 1.81 -5.49 10.97
C ARG A 271 2.11 -5.04 12.39
N TYR A 272 3.33 -5.25 12.89
CA TYR A 272 3.73 -4.78 14.22
C TYR A 272 3.69 -3.24 14.32
N ILE A 273 4.17 -2.55 13.30
CA ILE A 273 4.24 -1.09 13.27
C ILE A 273 2.86 -0.46 12.98
N ASN A 274 2.03 -1.14 12.16
CA ASN A 274 0.70 -0.69 11.75
C ASN A 274 -0.39 -1.69 12.16
N PRO A 275 -0.63 -1.89 13.46
CA PRO A 275 -1.44 -3.01 13.95
C PRO A 275 -2.91 -2.99 13.51
N LYS A 276 -3.45 -1.82 13.18
CA LYS A 276 -4.86 -1.63 12.81
C LYS A 276 -5.10 -1.40 11.31
N ALA A 277 -4.03 -1.25 10.52
CA ALA A 277 -4.17 -1.04 9.08
C ALA A 277 -4.48 -2.34 8.33
N ASP A 278 -5.27 -2.24 7.27
CA ASP A 278 -5.47 -3.35 6.34
C ASP A 278 -4.22 -3.54 5.49
N ILE A 279 -3.40 -4.55 5.77
CA ILE A 279 -2.19 -4.84 4.99
C ILE A 279 -2.53 -5.85 3.90
N ARG A 280 -2.13 -5.56 2.66
CA ARG A 280 -2.46 -6.39 1.50
C ARG A 280 -1.28 -6.49 0.52
N LEU A 281 -1.09 -7.65 -0.13
CA LEU A 281 -0.16 -7.81 -1.24
C LEU A 281 -0.90 -7.53 -2.56
N GLY A 282 -0.53 -6.44 -3.22
CA GLY A 282 -1.09 -6.07 -4.52
C GLY A 282 -0.45 -6.88 -5.65
N ALA A 283 0.82 -6.59 -5.98
CA ALA A 283 1.59 -7.32 -6.97
C ALA A 283 2.62 -8.25 -6.31
N GLY A 284 3.10 -9.26 -7.07
CA GLY A 284 4.17 -10.17 -6.64
C GLY A 284 3.70 -11.44 -5.92
N ARG A 285 2.40 -11.74 -5.89
CA ARG A 285 1.88 -13.00 -5.29
C ARG A 285 2.49 -14.25 -5.91
N ALA A 286 2.82 -14.21 -7.20
CA ALA A 286 3.45 -15.32 -7.89
C ALA A 286 4.85 -15.66 -7.37
N LEU A 287 5.45 -14.81 -6.52
CA LEU A 287 6.73 -15.04 -5.86
C LEU A 287 6.59 -15.88 -4.58
N LEU A 288 5.37 -16.07 -4.08
CA LEU A 288 5.10 -16.89 -2.91
C LEU A 288 4.85 -18.35 -3.33
N THR A 289 5.48 -19.29 -2.63
CA THR A 289 5.14 -20.72 -2.72
C THR A 289 3.78 -20.98 -2.03
N ASN A 290 3.27 -22.21 -2.13
CA ASN A 290 2.01 -22.56 -1.47
C ASN A 290 2.05 -22.31 0.05
N ASP A 291 3.17 -22.65 0.72
CA ASP A 291 3.34 -22.46 2.17
C ASP A 291 3.52 -20.98 2.50
N GLY A 292 4.27 -20.24 1.70
CA GLY A 292 4.41 -18.80 1.83
C GLY A 292 3.10 -18.05 1.59
N ALA A 293 2.28 -18.50 0.65
CA ALA A 293 0.95 -17.94 0.41
C ALA A 293 0.00 -18.17 1.59
N VAL A 294 0.06 -19.33 2.26
CA VAL A 294 -0.68 -19.63 3.50
C VAL A 294 -0.20 -18.71 4.62
N SER A 295 1.11 -18.67 4.88
CA SER A 295 1.70 -17.80 5.90
C SER A 295 1.35 -16.33 5.66
N TYR A 296 1.44 -15.85 4.42
CA TYR A 296 1.03 -14.51 4.04
C TYR A 296 -0.45 -14.25 4.37
N THR A 297 -1.34 -15.18 4.08
CA THR A 297 -2.77 -15.07 4.39
C THR A 297 -3.00 -14.87 5.89
N HIS A 298 -2.28 -15.60 6.74
CA HIS A 298 -2.34 -15.44 8.19
C HIS A 298 -1.82 -14.07 8.67
N LEU A 299 -0.89 -13.44 7.94
CA LEU A 299 -0.34 -12.13 8.31
C LEU A 299 -1.24 -10.95 7.94
N THR A 300 -2.06 -11.09 6.90
CA THR A 300 -2.71 -9.94 6.28
C THR A 300 -4.22 -10.08 6.14
N LEU A 301 -4.77 -11.28 5.98
CA LEU A 301 -6.02 -11.60 5.31
C LEU A 301 -6.10 -11.08 3.87
N PRO A 302 -6.45 -11.93 2.90
CA PRO A 302 -6.25 -11.61 1.51
C PRO A 302 -7.24 -10.57 1.02
N THR A 303 -6.72 -9.48 0.51
CA THR A 303 -7.41 -8.71 -0.50
C THR A 303 -6.98 -9.24 -1.86
N ILE A 304 -7.91 -9.74 -2.63
CA ILE A 304 -7.65 -10.12 -4.02
C ILE A 304 -7.90 -8.87 -4.86
N LEU A 305 -6.82 -8.31 -5.43
CA LEU A 305 -6.92 -7.40 -6.57
C LEU A 305 -7.19 -8.27 -7.81
N ARG A 306 -8.32 -8.08 -8.45
CA ARG A 306 -8.61 -8.62 -9.77
C ARG A 306 -8.40 -7.56 -10.85
#